data_a824286c9f74672f17e68dad4d23f554
#
_entry.id   a824286c9f74672f17e68dad4d23f554
#
_cell.length_a   1.000
_cell.length_b   1.000
_cell.length_c   1.000
_cell.angle_alpha   90.00
_cell.angle_beta   90.00
_cell.angle_gamma   90.00
#
_symmetry.space_group_name_H-M   'P 1'
#
loop_
_entity.id
_entity.type
_entity.pdbx_description
1 polymer ?
#
loop_
_entity_poly.entity_id
_entity_poly.type
_entity_poly.pdbx_seq_one_letter_code
_entity_poly.pdbx_strand_id
1 'polypeptide(L)'
;YERYANGNVASPFWSSSETTSYLWTDREKKYDNLNGTGFVQIDFPFVKGLSYKFTMNAVKNTNNVDMFVNPQYFLDTRKVEELADPYKYTAEANGKSEINQTYAWTMDNVFTYTKDFGKNHLDAMLGYTRDATHQNQLKTAYSGFKLPTVLGSYGQNLATTQQINKTLKEWQNVGYMARVNYNYANKYYLTANFRRDGFSGFAKGSKWANFPGVSAAWTLSQEDFMQNVIPGLSFLKLRGSYGLTGNQSIEAYATLATVASGYTWYDASSLYIYQNSLANEELTWAT
;
A
#
# COMPACT_ATOMS: atom_id res chain seq x y z
N TYR A 1 15.64 -37.25 8.56
CA TYR A 1 16.13 -36.35 9.63
C TYR A 1 16.62 -37.22 10.78
N GLU A 2 17.86 -37.03 11.20
CA GLU A 2 18.36 -37.62 12.40
C GLU A 2 17.71 -36.97 13.62
N ARG A 3 17.45 -37.78 14.65
CA ARG A 3 16.96 -37.27 15.92
C ARG A 3 18.05 -37.41 16.98
N TYR A 4 18.13 -36.46 17.88
CA TYR A 4 18.94 -36.58 19.07
C TYR A 4 18.44 -37.73 19.96
N ALA A 5 19.29 -38.24 20.86
CA ALA A 5 18.91 -39.29 21.81
C ALA A 5 17.73 -38.91 22.71
N ASN A 6 17.45 -37.65 22.90
CA ASN A 6 16.29 -37.10 23.62
C ASN A 6 15.01 -37.04 22.78
N GLY A 7 15.02 -37.53 21.54
CA GLY A 7 13.86 -37.52 20.64
C GLY A 7 13.69 -36.26 19.80
N ASN A 8 14.47 -35.21 20.01
CA ASN A 8 14.40 -33.98 19.25
C ASN A 8 14.96 -34.13 17.83
N VAL A 9 14.44 -33.34 16.91
CA VAL A 9 14.91 -33.36 15.52
C VAL A 9 16.26 -32.66 15.40
N ALA A 10 17.26 -33.37 14.88
CA ALA A 10 18.54 -32.75 14.59
C ALA A 10 18.46 -31.82 13.40
N SER A 11 18.87 -30.57 13.56
CA SER A 11 19.06 -29.67 12.45
C SER A 11 20.50 -29.76 11.94
N PRO A 12 20.74 -30.18 10.69
CA PRO A 12 22.08 -30.26 10.14
C PRO A 12 22.73 -28.90 9.88
N PHE A 13 21.96 -27.83 9.98
CA PHE A 13 22.40 -26.44 9.78
C PHE A 13 22.12 -25.58 11.02
N TRP A 14 22.91 -24.57 11.20
CA TRP A 14 22.87 -23.62 12.33
C TRP A 14 21.62 -22.72 12.36
N SER A 15 20.72 -22.87 11.39
CA SER A 15 19.41 -22.21 11.33
C SER A 15 18.30 -23.21 11.67
N SER A 16 17.22 -22.74 12.23
CA SER A 16 16.00 -23.52 12.41
C SER A 16 15.61 -24.19 11.08
N SER A 17 15.48 -25.52 11.06
CA SER A 17 14.95 -26.19 9.89
C SER A 17 13.50 -25.73 9.71
N GLU A 18 13.08 -25.48 8.47
CA GLU A 18 11.68 -25.15 8.16
C GLU A 18 10.73 -26.22 8.74
N THR A 19 11.13 -27.47 8.70
CA THR A 19 10.35 -28.59 9.24
C THR A 19 10.13 -28.48 10.74
N THR A 20 11.13 -28.06 11.51
CA THR A 20 11.01 -27.85 12.96
C THR A 20 10.09 -26.68 13.26
N SER A 21 10.15 -25.64 12.43
CA SER A 21 9.25 -24.48 12.53
C SER A 21 7.78 -24.86 12.40
N TYR A 22 7.43 -25.73 11.48
CA TYR A 22 6.04 -26.19 11.30
C TYR A 22 5.53 -27.06 12.43
N LEU A 23 6.40 -27.85 13.08
CA LEU A 23 6.00 -28.76 14.16
C LEU A 23 5.64 -28.03 15.46
N TRP A 24 6.26 -26.88 15.72
CA TRP A 24 6.18 -26.21 17.02
C TRP A 24 5.65 -24.76 16.94
N THR A 25 5.32 -24.32 15.75
CA THR A 25 4.72 -22.99 15.54
C THR A 25 3.29 -23.15 15.04
N ASP A 26 2.34 -22.73 15.86
CA ASP A 26 0.97 -22.57 15.44
C ASP A 26 0.78 -21.17 14.87
N ARG A 27 0.34 -21.10 13.63
CA ARG A 27 0.10 -19.82 12.94
C ARG A 27 -1.21 -19.86 12.17
N GLU A 28 -2.14 -19.07 12.62
CA GLU A 28 -3.39 -18.83 11.91
C GLU A 28 -3.36 -17.44 11.26
N LYS A 29 -3.76 -17.37 9.99
CA LYS A 29 -3.93 -16.11 9.27
C LYS A 29 -5.29 -16.11 8.61
N LYS A 30 -6.13 -15.13 9.00
CA LYS A 30 -7.44 -14.87 8.39
C LYS A 30 -7.38 -13.56 7.65
N TYR A 31 -7.81 -13.59 6.40
CA TYR A 31 -7.85 -12.41 5.56
C TYR A 31 -9.24 -12.25 4.96
N ASP A 32 -9.91 -11.17 5.34
CA ASP A 32 -11.22 -10.80 4.82
C ASP A 32 -11.10 -9.54 3.98
N ASN A 33 -11.56 -9.61 2.73
CA ASN A 33 -11.62 -8.49 1.81
C ASN A 33 -13.06 -8.28 1.36
N LEU A 34 -13.60 -7.12 1.66
CA LEU A 34 -14.89 -6.67 1.15
C LEU A 34 -14.66 -5.45 0.26
N ASN A 35 -15.06 -5.56 -1.00
CA ASN A 35 -14.94 -4.49 -1.98
C ASN A 35 -16.28 -4.28 -2.67
N GLY A 36 -16.74 -3.04 -2.72
CA GLY A 36 -17.96 -2.64 -3.38
C GLY A 36 -17.73 -1.42 -4.26
N THR A 37 -18.21 -1.48 -5.51
CA THR A 37 -18.19 -0.35 -6.45
C THR A 37 -19.58 -0.08 -6.96
N GLY A 38 -20.02 1.16 -6.88
CA GLY A 38 -21.25 1.66 -7.47
C GLY A 38 -20.97 2.85 -8.36
N PHE A 39 -21.76 3.03 -9.39
CA PHE A 39 -21.67 4.22 -10.24
C PHE A 39 -23.03 4.69 -10.72
N VAL A 40 -23.11 5.96 -11.06
CA VAL A 40 -24.24 6.59 -11.76
C VAL A 40 -23.68 7.34 -12.95
N GLN A 41 -24.27 7.13 -14.12
CA GLN A 41 -23.95 7.88 -15.33
C GLN A 41 -25.19 8.60 -15.83
N ILE A 42 -25.01 9.85 -16.24
CA ILE A 42 -26.04 10.72 -16.80
C ILE A 42 -25.54 11.24 -18.13
N ASP A 43 -26.26 10.92 -19.20
CA ASP A 43 -26.05 11.49 -20.51
C ASP A 43 -27.02 12.67 -20.71
N PHE A 44 -26.49 13.85 -21.04
CA PHE A 44 -27.30 15.07 -21.13
C PHE A 44 -27.95 15.19 -22.50
N PRO A 45 -29.29 15.04 -22.60
CA PRO A 45 -29.98 15.06 -23.89
C PRO A 45 -29.92 16.43 -24.58
N PHE A 46 -29.78 17.52 -23.80
CA PHE A 46 -29.75 18.90 -24.35
C PHE A 46 -28.38 19.27 -24.91
N VAL A 47 -27.29 18.56 -24.52
CA VAL A 47 -25.94 18.78 -25.02
C VAL A 47 -25.41 17.44 -25.52
N LYS A 48 -25.63 17.18 -26.83
CA LYS A 48 -25.20 15.92 -27.44
C LYS A 48 -23.70 15.70 -27.24
N GLY A 49 -23.35 14.54 -26.72
CA GLY A 49 -21.97 14.12 -26.44
C GLY A 49 -21.45 14.50 -25.06
N LEU A 50 -22.25 15.20 -24.22
CA LEU A 50 -21.89 15.45 -22.83
C LEU A 50 -22.42 14.34 -21.92
N SER A 51 -21.56 13.77 -21.09
CA SER A 51 -21.95 12.83 -20.05
C SER A 51 -21.24 13.17 -18.73
N TYR A 52 -21.86 12.78 -17.64
CA TYR A 52 -21.30 12.83 -16.30
C TYR A 52 -21.34 11.43 -15.69
N LYS A 53 -20.24 11.00 -15.09
CA LYS A 53 -20.15 9.74 -14.36
C LYS A 53 -19.63 9.99 -12.96
N PHE A 54 -20.42 9.58 -11.98
CA PHE A 54 -20.02 9.45 -10.59
C PHE A 54 -19.70 7.98 -10.31
N THR A 55 -18.55 7.71 -9.69
CA THR A 55 -18.18 6.37 -9.23
C THR A 55 -17.75 6.43 -7.76
N MET A 56 -18.23 5.50 -6.96
CA MET A 56 -17.80 5.32 -5.58
C MET A 56 -17.32 3.88 -5.40
N ASN A 57 -16.11 3.74 -4.89
CA ASN A 57 -15.55 2.46 -4.46
C ASN A 57 -15.30 2.50 -2.96
N ALA A 58 -15.61 1.42 -2.26
CA ALA A 58 -15.31 1.25 -0.85
C ALA A 58 -14.69 -0.13 -0.60
N VAL A 59 -13.61 -0.15 0.16
CA VAL A 59 -12.84 -1.36 0.49
C VAL A 59 -12.68 -1.47 2.00
N LYS A 60 -12.96 -2.65 2.52
CA LYS A 60 -12.63 -3.04 3.88
C LYS A 60 -11.77 -4.28 3.85
N ASN A 61 -10.54 -4.17 4.35
CA ASN A 61 -9.63 -5.28 4.54
C ASN A 61 -9.43 -5.54 6.02
N THR A 62 -9.55 -6.79 6.44
CA THR A 62 -9.18 -7.23 7.78
C THR A 62 -8.18 -8.38 7.64
N ASN A 63 -7.04 -8.23 8.27
CA ASN A 63 -6.00 -9.26 8.31
C ASN A 63 -5.67 -9.55 9.77
N ASN A 64 -6.07 -10.71 10.24
CA ASN A 64 -5.79 -11.22 11.58
C ASN A 64 -4.70 -12.27 11.48
N VAL A 65 -3.68 -12.13 12.29
CA VAL A 65 -2.57 -13.09 12.39
C VAL A 65 -2.37 -13.44 13.84
N ASP A 66 -2.57 -14.69 14.17
CA ASP A 66 -2.22 -15.27 15.46
C ASP A 66 -1.05 -16.23 15.26
N MET A 67 -0.02 -16.08 16.06
CA MET A 67 1.16 -16.93 16.04
C MET A 67 1.56 -17.29 17.45
N PHE A 68 1.77 -18.56 17.67
CA PHE A 68 2.26 -19.11 18.93
C PHE A 68 3.44 -20.04 18.66
N VAL A 69 4.54 -19.84 19.38
CA VAL A 69 5.74 -20.65 19.30
C VAL A 69 5.89 -21.44 20.59
N ASN A 70 5.82 -22.75 20.46
CA ASN A 70 6.00 -23.66 21.58
C ASN A 70 7.46 -23.64 22.08
N PRO A 71 7.73 -23.75 23.39
CA PRO A 71 9.09 -23.86 23.93
C PRO A 71 9.95 -24.92 23.27
N GLN A 72 9.35 -26.02 22.85
CA GLN A 72 10.06 -27.11 22.18
C GLN A 72 10.77 -26.68 20.89
N TYR A 73 10.25 -25.68 20.20
CA TYR A 73 10.90 -25.07 19.04
C TYR A 73 12.33 -24.60 19.35
N PHE A 74 12.52 -23.95 20.48
CA PHE A 74 13.83 -23.43 20.89
C PHE A 74 14.78 -24.54 21.31
N LEU A 75 14.26 -25.62 21.89
CA LEU A 75 15.05 -26.79 22.24
C LEU A 75 15.52 -27.54 20.98
N ASP A 76 14.65 -27.72 20.01
CA ASP A 76 14.95 -28.44 18.78
C ASP A 76 15.88 -27.67 17.81
N THR A 77 15.96 -26.37 17.93
CA THR A 77 16.79 -25.52 17.08
C THR A 77 18.15 -25.16 17.66
N ARG A 78 18.39 -25.52 18.93
CA ARG A 78 19.64 -25.23 19.62
C ARG A 78 20.72 -26.27 19.35
N LYS A 79 21.99 -25.85 19.48
CA LYS A 79 23.12 -26.76 19.46
C LYS A 79 23.10 -27.70 20.67
N VAL A 80 23.57 -28.91 20.49
CA VAL A 80 23.64 -29.94 21.55
C VAL A 80 24.40 -29.42 22.78
N GLU A 81 25.46 -28.65 22.60
CA GLU A 81 26.25 -28.02 23.65
C GLU A 81 25.43 -27.00 24.50
N GLU A 82 24.49 -26.32 23.87
CA GLU A 82 23.60 -25.39 24.56
C GLU A 82 22.49 -26.10 25.34
N LEU A 83 22.11 -27.33 24.91
CA LEU A 83 21.12 -28.14 25.57
C LEU A 83 21.70 -28.87 26.81
N ALA A 84 23.04 -29.01 26.89
CA ALA A 84 23.72 -29.65 28.01
C ALA A 84 23.70 -28.81 29.31
N ASP A 85 23.39 -27.53 29.23
CA ASP A 85 23.27 -26.64 30.41
C ASP A 85 21.81 -26.30 30.71
N PRO A 86 21.10 -27.09 31.56
CA PRO A 86 19.69 -26.88 31.86
C PRO A 86 19.41 -25.58 32.65
N TYR A 87 20.44 -24.92 33.19
CA TYR A 87 20.29 -23.68 33.96
C TYR A 87 20.48 -22.42 33.12
N LYS A 88 21.00 -22.54 31.92
CA LYS A 88 21.39 -21.41 31.10
C LYS A 88 20.25 -20.90 30.21
N TYR A 89 19.27 -21.74 29.93
CA TYR A 89 18.18 -21.41 29.00
C TYR A 89 16.85 -22.04 29.42
N THR A 90 15.99 -21.28 30.04
CA THR A 90 14.56 -21.60 30.10
C THR A 90 13.94 -21.24 28.75
N ALA A 91 13.66 -22.25 27.94
CA ALA A 91 12.84 -22.03 26.75
C ALA A 91 11.43 -21.67 27.19
N GLU A 92 11.01 -20.46 26.88
CA GLU A 92 9.67 -19.97 27.18
C GLU A 92 8.86 -19.84 25.89
N ALA A 93 7.60 -20.26 25.95
CA ALA A 93 6.70 -20.02 24.83
C ALA A 93 6.52 -18.51 24.61
N ASN A 94 6.39 -18.13 23.37
CA ASN A 94 6.06 -16.78 22.99
C ASN A 94 5.09 -16.78 21.81
N GLY A 95 4.52 -15.62 21.53
CA GLY A 95 3.66 -15.46 20.39
C GLY A 95 3.26 -14.02 20.16
N LYS A 96 2.40 -13.84 19.17
CA LYS A 96 1.85 -12.55 18.81
C LYS A 96 0.47 -12.67 18.20
N SER A 97 -0.36 -11.69 18.46
CA SER A 97 -1.64 -11.47 17.79
C SER A 97 -1.61 -10.11 17.11
N GLU A 98 -1.96 -10.07 15.83
CA GLU A 98 -2.02 -8.85 15.05
C GLU A 98 -3.39 -8.74 14.41
N ILE A 99 -4.05 -7.60 14.58
CA ILE A 99 -5.29 -7.24 13.91
C ILE A 99 -5.02 -5.99 13.10
N ASN A 100 -5.04 -6.12 11.77
CA ASN A 100 -4.90 -5.01 10.85
C ASN A 100 -6.22 -4.78 10.13
N GLN A 101 -6.78 -3.59 10.27
CA GLN A 101 -8.01 -3.17 9.61
C GLN A 101 -7.72 -1.97 8.73
N THR A 102 -8.06 -2.07 7.46
CA THR A 102 -7.95 -0.97 6.50
C THR A 102 -9.31 -0.69 5.92
N TYR A 103 -9.75 0.55 6.02
CA TYR A 103 -10.92 1.10 5.35
C TYR A 103 -10.43 2.11 4.32
N ALA A 104 -10.78 1.91 3.08
CA ALA A 104 -10.44 2.84 2.02
C ALA A 104 -11.66 3.13 1.16
N TRP A 105 -11.76 4.34 0.66
CA TRP A 105 -12.78 4.70 -0.32
C TRP A 105 -12.20 5.65 -1.35
N THR A 106 -12.74 5.56 -2.56
CA THR A 106 -12.41 6.44 -3.68
C THR A 106 -13.70 6.95 -4.29
N MET A 107 -13.76 8.22 -4.58
CA MET A 107 -14.85 8.90 -5.23
C MET A 107 -14.34 9.61 -6.47
N ASP A 108 -14.90 9.28 -7.62
CA ASP A 108 -14.58 9.90 -8.91
C ASP A 108 -15.79 10.61 -9.48
N ASN A 109 -15.59 11.83 -9.96
CA ASN A 109 -16.54 12.61 -10.70
C ASN A 109 -15.92 12.96 -12.04
N VAL A 110 -16.50 12.52 -13.13
CA VAL A 110 -15.95 12.70 -14.47
C VAL A 110 -17.00 13.24 -15.41
N PHE A 111 -16.73 14.41 -15.98
CA PHE A 111 -17.45 14.94 -17.12
C PHE A 111 -16.69 14.59 -18.39
N THR A 112 -17.38 14.08 -19.39
CA THR A 112 -16.84 13.77 -20.71
C THR A 112 -17.67 14.48 -21.77
N TYR A 113 -17.02 15.07 -22.75
CA TYR A 113 -17.66 15.68 -23.89
C TYR A 113 -17.01 15.21 -25.17
N THR A 114 -17.79 14.57 -26.03
CA THR A 114 -17.31 14.05 -27.32
C THR A 114 -18.14 14.67 -28.46
N LYS A 115 -17.47 15.19 -29.46
CA LYS A 115 -18.15 15.81 -30.61
C LYS A 115 -17.39 15.62 -31.91
N ASP A 116 -18.10 15.18 -32.93
CA ASP A 116 -17.67 15.19 -34.31
C ASP A 116 -18.24 16.37 -35.07
N PHE A 117 -17.40 17.08 -35.84
CA PHE A 117 -17.81 18.18 -36.71
C PHE A 117 -16.96 18.22 -37.96
N GLY A 118 -17.54 17.72 -39.08
CA GLY A 118 -16.83 17.54 -40.32
C GLY A 118 -15.66 16.53 -40.19
N LYS A 119 -14.44 17.00 -40.45
CA LYS A 119 -13.22 16.16 -40.31
C LYS A 119 -12.59 16.26 -38.91
N ASN A 120 -13.22 16.97 -38.02
CA ASN A 120 -12.72 17.18 -36.66
C ASN A 120 -13.42 16.25 -35.67
N HIS A 121 -12.64 15.67 -34.78
CA HIS A 121 -13.11 14.92 -33.62
C HIS A 121 -12.51 15.53 -32.35
N LEU A 122 -13.36 15.89 -31.40
CA LEU A 122 -12.98 16.45 -30.12
C LEU A 122 -13.49 15.53 -29.02
N ASP A 123 -12.60 15.13 -28.11
CA ASP A 123 -12.92 14.46 -26.85
C ASP A 123 -12.30 15.26 -25.71
N ALA A 124 -13.09 15.70 -24.76
CA ALA A 124 -12.66 16.47 -23.62
C ALA A 124 -13.16 15.82 -22.32
N MET A 125 -12.34 15.84 -21.30
CA MET A 125 -12.64 15.27 -19.99
C MET A 125 -12.23 16.24 -18.88
N LEU A 126 -13.12 16.43 -17.90
CA LEU A 126 -12.81 17.05 -16.62
C LEU A 126 -13.11 16.06 -15.50
N GLY A 127 -12.18 15.88 -14.60
CA GLY A 127 -12.30 14.93 -13.50
C GLY A 127 -11.95 15.55 -12.15
N TYR A 128 -12.64 15.10 -11.14
CA TYR A 128 -12.34 15.30 -9.74
C TYR A 128 -12.33 13.96 -9.05
N THR A 129 -11.24 13.62 -8.41
CA THR A 129 -11.09 12.40 -7.61
C THR A 129 -10.74 12.75 -6.17
N ARG A 130 -11.24 11.97 -5.24
CA ARG A 130 -10.87 12.02 -3.84
C ARG A 130 -10.84 10.62 -3.28
N ASP A 131 -9.80 10.30 -2.54
CA ASP A 131 -9.71 9.07 -1.79
C ASP A 131 -9.24 9.32 -0.36
N ALA A 132 -9.60 8.40 0.52
CA ALA A 132 -9.12 8.37 1.89
C ALA A 132 -8.89 6.93 2.32
N THR A 133 -7.84 6.76 3.10
CA THR A 133 -7.49 5.48 3.72
C THR A 133 -7.32 5.68 5.22
N HIS A 134 -7.93 4.79 5.97
CA HIS A 134 -7.83 4.67 7.41
C HIS A 134 -7.33 3.28 7.75
N GLN A 135 -6.18 3.18 8.37
CA GLN A 135 -5.55 1.92 8.76
C GLN A 135 -5.35 1.89 10.27
N ASN A 136 -5.95 0.90 10.92
CA ASN A 136 -5.84 0.65 12.34
C ASN A 136 -5.14 -0.69 12.55
N GLN A 137 -4.07 -0.71 13.35
CA GLN A 137 -3.33 -1.91 13.68
C GLN A 137 -3.24 -2.06 15.19
N LEU A 138 -3.61 -3.23 15.69
CA LEU A 138 -3.37 -3.67 17.06
C LEU A 138 -2.40 -4.85 17.00
N LYS A 139 -1.27 -4.72 17.68
CA LYS A 139 -0.30 -5.81 17.89
C LYS A 139 -0.17 -6.11 19.36
N THR A 140 -0.27 -7.37 19.70
CA THR A 140 0.06 -7.89 21.03
C THR A 140 1.17 -8.91 20.86
N ALA A 141 2.32 -8.69 21.51
CA ALA A 141 3.38 -9.66 21.65
C ALA A 141 3.39 -10.16 23.10
N TYR A 142 3.62 -11.44 23.30
CA TYR A 142 3.54 -12.06 24.62
C TYR A 142 4.59 -13.17 24.75
N SER A 143 5.16 -13.29 25.96
CA SER A 143 6.19 -14.28 26.30
C SER A 143 6.18 -14.67 27.76
N GLY A 144 6.97 -15.69 28.13
CA GLY A 144 7.15 -16.09 29.51
C GLY A 144 6.03 -17.00 30.03
N PHE A 145 5.55 -17.93 29.22
CA PHE A 145 4.64 -18.97 29.68
C PHE A 145 5.38 -20.05 30.42
N LYS A 146 5.01 -20.33 31.66
CA LYS A 146 5.59 -21.35 32.52
C LYS A 146 4.86 -22.70 32.45
N LEU A 147 3.70 -22.77 31.84
CA LEU A 147 2.87 -23.96 31.77
C LEU A 147 2.82 -24.55 30.36
N PRO A 148 2.60 -25.88 30.25
CA PRO A 148 2.39 -26.51 28.94
C PRO A 148 1.20 -25.85 28.24
N THR A 149 1.45 -25.44 27.05
CA THR A 149 0.63 -24.48 26.31
C THR A 149 -0.41 -25.18 25.44
N VAL A 150 -1.29 -25.94 26.05
CA VAL A 150 -2.44 -26.56 25.38
C VAL A 150 -3.36 -25.50 24.75
N LEU A 151 -3.35 -24.27 25.30
CA LEU A 151 -4.21 -23.16 24.84
C LEU A 151 -3.62 -22.40 23.64
N GLY A 152 -2.33 -22.60 23.28
CA GLY A 152 -1.70 -21.87 22.20
C GLY A 152 -1.85 -20.35 22.31
N SER A 153 -2.24 -19.69 21.24
CA SER A 153 -2.48 -18.24 21.20
C SER A 153 -3.61 -17.76 22.11
N TYR A 154 -4.56 -18.61 22.47
CA TYR A 154 -5.64 -18.27 23.41
C TYR A 154 -5.17 -18.15 24.86
N GLY A 155 -3.99 -18.66 25.19
CA GLY A 155 -3.39 -18.55 26.51
C GLY A 155 -2.57 -17.27 26.74
N GLN A 156 -2.63 -16.27 25.88
CA GLN A 156 -1.80 -15.05 25.97
C GLN A 156 -1.94 -14.29 27.30
N ASN A 157 -3.09 -14.40 27.98
CA ASN A 157 -3.33 -13.80 29.29
C ASN A 157 -2.52 -14.47 30.43
N LEU A 158 -1.94 -15.64 30.18
CA LEU A 158 -1.07 -16.37 31.11
C LEU A 158 0.41 -16.01 30.95
N ALA A 159 0.74 -15.21 29.95
CA ALA A 159 2.10 -14.76 29.70
C ALA A 159 2.55 -13.79 30.81
N THR A 160 3.81 -13.93 31.24
CA THR A 160 4.40 -13.04 32.24
C THR A 160 4.74 -11.65 31.66
N THR A 161 4.98 -11.59 30.35
CA THR A 161 5.28 -10.35 29.64
C THR A 161 4.29 -10.16 28.50
N GLN A 162 3.67 -9.00 28.46
CA GLN A 162 2.75 -8.61 27.38
C GLN A 162 3.13 -7.20 26.90
N GLN A 163 3.21 -7.04 25.59
CA GLN A 163 3.43 -5.75 24.94
C GLN A 163 2.28 -5.48 23.98
N ILE A 164 1.59 -4.38 24.19
CA ILE A 164 0.47 -3.96 23.35
C ILE A 164 0.86 -2.70 22.61
N ASN A 165 0.75 -2.74 21.30
CA ASN A 165 0.99 -1.59 20.43
C ASN A 165 -0.22 -1.35 19.54
N LYS A 166 -0.73 -0.12 19.56
CA LYS A 166 -1.82 0.32 18.69
C LYS A 166 -1.35 1.47 17.81
N THR A 167 -1.50 1.29 16.51
CA THR A 167 -1.09 2.28 15.50
C THR A 167 -2.28 2.66 14.66
N LEU A 168 -2.42 3.97 14.41
CA LEU A 168 -3.39 4.55 13.49
C LEU A 168 -2.63 5.30 12.39
N LYS A 169 -2.96 5.02 11.12
CA LYS A 169 -2.47 5.75 9.96
C LYS A 169 -3.65 6.21 9.11
N GLU A 170 -3.66 7.47 8.76
CA GLU A 170 -4.69 8.07 7.91
C GLU A 170 -4.05 8.96 6.85
N TRP A 171 -4.54 8.87 5.64
CA TRP A 171 -4.14 9.77 4.56
C TRP A 171 -5.26 9.96 3.55
N GLN A 172 -5.19 11.06 2.84
CA GLN A 172 -6.16 11.46 1.83
C GLN A 172 -5.45 12.03 0.62
N ASN A 173 -6.00 11.75 -0.55
CA ASN A 173 -5.61 12.36 -1.81
C ASN A 173 -6.80 13.09 -2.43
N VAL A 174 -6.49 14.15 -3.15
CA VAL A 174 -7.44 14.90 -3.97
C VAL A 174 -6.78 15.18 -5.31
N GLY A 175 -7.46 14.89 -6.40
CA GLY A 175 -6.96 15.11 -7.75
C GLY A 175 -7.97 15.88 -8.61
N TYR A 176 -7.48 16.86 -9.35
CA TYR A 176 -8.20 17.51 -10.43
C TYR A 176 -7.53 17.13 -11.74
N MET A 177 -8.29 16.73 -12.73
CA MET A 177 -7.75 16.32 -14.02
C MET A 177 -8.53 16.97 -15.16
N ALA A 178 -7.80 17.33 -16.21
CA ALA A 178 -8.37 17.79 -17.47
C ALA A 178 -7.62 17.11 -18.61
N ARG A 179 -8.34 16.69 -19.63
CA ARG A 179 -7.76 16.14 -20.86
C ARG A 179 -8.57 16.63 -22.04
N VAL A 180 -7.84 16.96 -23.11
CA VAL A 180 -8.43 17.27 -24.42
C VAL A 180 -7.69 16.46 -25.47
N ASN A 181 -8.42 15.65 -26.21
CA ASN A 181 -7.94 14.95 -27.39
C ASN A 181 -8.59 15.59 -28.61
N TYR A 182 -7.77 15.98 -29.55
CA TYR A 182 -8.23 16.52 -30.82
C TYR A 182 -7.66 15.70 -31.97
N ASN A 183 -8.51 15.38 -32.92
CA ASN A 183 -8.15 14.64 -34.11
C ASN A 183 -8.71 15.37 -35.33
N TYR A 184 -7.86 15.65 -36.31
CA TYR A 184 -8.26 16.21 -37.59
C TYR A 184 -8.03 15.19 -38.73
N ALA A 185 -9.11 14.87 -39.44
CA ALA A 185 -9.16 14.00 -40.60
C ALA A 185 -8.52 12.61 -40.38
N ASN A 186 -8.42 12.13 -39.15
CA ASN A 186 -7.68 10.93 -38.75
C ASN A 186 -6.20 10.94 -39.13
N LYS A 187 -5.65 12.11 -39.48
CA LYS A 187 -4.26 12.34 -39.85
C LYS A 187 -3.47 12.94 -38.69
N TYR A 188 -3.97 14.00 -38.07
CA TYR A 188 -3.28 14.78 -37.06
C TYR A 188 -3.99 14.62 -35.69
N TYR A 189 -3.22 14.29 -34.67
CA TYR A 189 -3.71 14.08 -33.34
C TYR A 189 -2.95 14.97 -32.37
N LEU A 190 -3.68 15.63 -31.49
CA LEU A 190 -3.13 16.42 -30.40
C LEU A 190 -3.83 16.02 -29.11
N THR A 191 -3.07 15.73 -28.07
CA THR A 191 -3.58 15.52 -26.72
C THR A 191 -2.90 16.48 -25.77
N ALA A 192 -3.69 17.19 -24.97
CA ALA A 192 -3.22 17.91 -23.81
C ALA A 192 -3.88 17.34 -22.56
N ASN A 193 -3.11 17.10 -21.54
CA ASN A 193 -3.59 16.68 -20.25
C ASN A 193 -2.95 17.51 -19.14
N PHE A 194 -3.71 17.73 -18.10
CA PHE A 194 -3.29 18.41 -16.89
C PHE A 194 -3.85 17.68 -15.69
N ARG A 195 -3.00 17.44 -14.69
CA ARG A 195 -3.41 16.90 -13.41
C ARG A 195 -2.81 17.74 -12.29
N ARG A 196 -3.63 18.04 -11.30
CA ARG A 196 -3.22 18.67 -10.06
C ARG A 196 -3.61 17.76 -8.91
N ASP A 197 -2.61 17.27 -8.20
CA ASP A 197 -2.79 16.35 -7.09
C ASP A 197 -2.38 16.96 -5.77
N GLY A 198 -3.17 16.68 -4.74
CA GLY A 198 -2.91 17.03 -3.37
C GLY A 198 -2.85 15.80 -2.49
N PHE A 199 -1.82 15.72 -1.65
CA PHE A 199 -1.62 14.64 -0.69
C PHE A 199 -1.54 15.17 0.73
N SER A 200 -2.32 14.57 1.65
CA SER A 200 -2.39 15.01 3.05
C SER A 200 -1.08 14.82 3.81
N GLY A 201 -0.26 13.84 3.42
CA GLY A 201 1.00 13.47 4.08
C GLY A 201 2.13 14.48 3.92
N PHE A 202 2.05 15.40 2.95
CA PHE A 202 3.05 16.45 2.78
C PHE A 202 2.84 17.65 3.71
N ALA A 203 3.90 18.41 3.94
CA ALA A 203 3.90 19.59 4.78
C ALA A 203 2.96 20.68 4.26
N LYS A 204 2.59 21.60 5.15
CA LYS A 204 1.77 22.77 4.80
C LYS A 204 2.51 23.61 3.75
N GLY A 205 1.85 23.83 2.59
CA GLY A 205 2.45 24.54 1.45
C GLY A 205 2.98 23.64 0.34
N SER A 206 3.37 22.40 0.64
CA SER A 206 3.94 21.44 -0.33
C SER A 206 2.98 20.31 -0.73
N LYS A 207 1.71 20.39 -0.29
CA LYS A 207 0.72 19.32 -0.51
C LYS A 207 0.32 19.13 -1.96
N TRP A 208 0.45 20.16 -2.80
CA TRP A 208 -0.07 20.19 -4.15
C TRP A 208 1.03 20.22 -5.18
N ALA A 209 0.87 19.42 -6.24
CA ALA A 209 1.73 19.45 -7.42
C ALA A 209 0.90 19.45 -8.72
N ASN A 210 1.51 19.92 -9.81
CA ASN A 210 0.90 20.01 -11.11
C ASN A 210 1.69 19.14 -12.11
N PHE A 211 0.97 18.36 -12.90
CA PHE A 211 1.52 17.40 -13.84
C PHE A 211 0.92 17.65 -15.23
N PRO A 212 1.46 18.61 -16.01
CA PRO A 212 1.07 18.83 -17.38
C PRO A 212 1.67 17.76 -18.29
N GLY A 213 0.96 17.46 -19.37
CA GLY A 213 1.45 16.60 -20.43
C GLY A 213 0.86 16.99 -21.78
N VAL A 214 1.64 16.81 -22.84
CA VAL A 214 1.22 17.05 -24.21
C VAL A 214 1.74 15.93 -25.10
N SER A 215 0.94 15.53 -26.08
CA SER A 215 1.38 14.61 -27.11
C SER A 215 0.81 15.01 -28.47
N ALA A 216 1.58 14.75 -29.50
CA ALA A 216 1.16 14.92 -30.89
C ALA A 216 1.45 13.65 -31.68
N ALA A 217 0.60 13.38 -32.68
CA ALA A 217 0.84 12.29 -33.57
C ALA A 217 0.36 12.64 -35.02
N TRP A 218 1.05 12.09 -35.99
CA TRP A 218 0.77 12.30 -37.39
C TRP A 218 0.77 10.96 -38.14
N THR A 219 -0.35 10.64 -38.80
CA THR A 219 -0.48 9.45 -39.63
C THR A 219 -0.03 9.77 -41.03
N LEU A 220 1.26 9.62 -41.28
CA LEU A 220 1.92 9.90 -42.57
C LEU A 220 1.37 9.07 -43.72
N SER A 221 0.99 7.81 -43.45
CA SER A 221 0.43 6.92 -44.48
C SER A 221 -0.89 7.41 -45.08
N GLN A 222 -1.58 8.37 -44.43
CA GLN A 222 -2.80 8.95 -44.97
C GLN A 222 -2.56 10.25 -45.77
N GLU A 223 -1.31 10.66 -45.93
CA GLU A 223 -0.97 11.81 -46.75
C GLU A 223 -0.83 11.41 -48.20
N ASP A 224 -1.34 12.24 -49.13
CA ASP A 224 -1.34 11.94 -50.55
C ASP A 224 0.07 11.80 -51.09
N PHE A 225 1.03 12.60 -50.59
CA PHE A 225 2.42 12.50 -51.00
C PHE A 225 3.06 11.16 -50.63
N MET A 226 2.70 10.58 -49.47
CA MET A 226 3.25 9.29 -49.02
C MET A 226 2.70 8.12 -49.84
N GLN A 227 1.44 8.16 -50.22
CA GLN A 227 0.83 7.16 -51.09
C GLN A 227 1.49 7.17 -52.48
N ASN A 228 1.91 8.34 -52.96
CA ASN A 228 2.60 8.47 -54.24
C ASN A 228 4.07 7.99 -54.16
N VAL A 229 4.76 8.18 -53.05
CA VAL A 229 6.18 7.82 -52.85
C VAL A 229 6.35 6.33 -52.53
N ILE A 230 5.46 5.76 -51.72
CA ILE A 230 5.53 4.34 -51.32
C ILE A 230 4.18 3.70 -51.57
N PRO A 231 3.89 3.25 -52.78
CA PRO A 231 2.67 2.54 -53.10
C PRO A 231 2.56 1.26 -52.26
N GLY A 232 1.39 1.07 -51.59
CA GLY A 232 1.17 -0.09 -50.76
C GLY A 232 1.57 0.08 -49.28
N LEU A 233 2.02 1.25 -48.84
CA LEU A 233 2.23 1.57 -47.45
C LEU A 233 0.87 1.57 -46.70
N SER A 234 0.61 0.54 -45.89
CA SER A 234 -0.67 0.38 -45.19
C SER A 234 -0.79 1.31 -43.98
N PHE A 235 0.29 1.47 -43.21
CA PHE A 235 0.26 2.31 -42.01
C PHE A 235 1.65 2.82 -41.61
N LEU A 236 1.76 4.13 -41.45
CA LEU A 236 2.91 4.81 -40.86
C LEU A 236 2.42 5.98 -40.00
N LYS A 237 2.71 5.95 -38.69
CA LYS A 237 2.33 7.01 -37.75
C LYS A 237 3.53 7.43 -36.90
N LEU A 238 3.86 8.70 -36.93
CA LEU A 238 4.83 9.32 -36.02
C LEU A 238 4.08 9.82 -34.78
N ARG A 239 4.72 9.74 -33.62
CA ARG A 239 4.18 10.27 -32.39
C ARG A 239 5.30 10.74 -31.45
N GLY A 240 5.03 11.81 -30.72
CA GLY A 240 5.90 12.33 -29.68
C GLY A 240 5.07 12.79 -28.50
N SER A 241 5.62 12.69 -27.30
CA SER A 241 4.97 13.15 -26.06
C SER A 241 5.99 13.70 -25.09
N TYR A 242 5.55 14.67 -24.30
CA TYR A 242 6.28 15.20 -23.16
C TYR A 242 5.31 15.39 -22.00
N GLY A 243 5.75 15.09 -20.78
CA GLY A 243 4.92 15.26 -19.60
C GLY A 243 5.73 15.14 -18.31
N LEU A 244 5.19 15.71 -17.26
CA LEU A 244 5.69 15.57 -15.90
C LEU A 244 4.85 14.56 -15.15
N THR A 245 5.53 13.75 -14.35
CA THR A 245 4.90 12.79 -13.41
C THR A 245 5.48 13.00 -12.03
N GLY A 246 4.69 12.75 -10.99
CA GLY A 246 5.13 12.87 -9.62
C GLY A 246 4.99 11.58 -8.83
N ASN A 247 5.80 11.46 -7.79
CA ASN A 247 5.75 10.37 -6.84
C ASN A 247 5.49 10.92 -5.44
N GLN A 248 4.57 10.29 -4.71
CA GLN A 248 4.18 10.61 -3.33
C GLN A 248 4.55 9.50 -2.33
N SER A 249 5.55 8.67 -2.65
CA SER A 249 5.95 7.51 -1.84
C SER A 249 6.61 7.92 -0.51
N ILE A 250 5.85 8.57 0.35
CA ILE A 250 6.24 8.81 1.75
C ILE A 250 5.22 8.16 2.68
N GLU A 251 5.66 7.79 3.88
CA GLU A 251 4.75 7.30 4.90
C GLU A 251 3.83 8.40 5.44
N ALA A 252 2.64 8.01 5.90
CA ALA A 252 1.76 8.93 6.62
C ALA A 252 2.50 9.50 7.83
N TYR A 253 2.36 10.80 8.06
CA TYR A 253 3.00 11.57 9.15
C TYR A 253 4.53 11.71 9.07
N ALA A 254 5.18 11.34 7.98
CA ALA A 254 6.64 11.49 7.82
C ALA A 254 7.14 12.94 7.95
N THR A 255 6.26 13.91 7.73
CA THR A 255 6.55 15.35 7.89
C THR A 255 6.48 15.85 9.35
N LEU A 256 5.93 15.04 10.26
CA LEU A 256 5.73 15.45 11.65
C LEU A 256 6.89 15.01 12.55
N ALA A 257 7.18 15.82 13.57
CA ALA A 257 8.02 15.38 14.68
C ALA A 257 7.29 14.26 15.44
N THR A 258 8.04 13.24 15.85
CA THR A 258 7.51 12.17 16.69
C THR A 258 8.14 12.20 18.07
N VAL A 259 7.36 11.76 19.06
CA VAL A 259 7.83 11.57 20.43
C VAL A 259 7.83 10.09 20.77
N ALA A 260 8.75 9.68 21.60
CA ALA A 260 8.81 8.35 22.20
C ALA A 260 8.83 8.48 23.71
N SER A 261 8.50 7.40 24.39
CA SER A 261 8.56 7.31 25.83
C SER A 261 9.49 6.20 26.27
N GLY A 262 10.10 6.35 27.43
CA GLY A 262 10.97 5.37 28.04
C GLY A 262 10.95 5.49 29.54
N TYR A 263 11.57 4.52 30.24
CA TYR A 263 11.75 4.55 31.68
C TYR A 263 13.16 5.00 32.02
N THR A 264 13.31 5.73 33.13
CA THR A 264 14.61 6.24 33.55
C THR A 264 15.54 5.14 34.07
N TRP A 265 16.84 5.37 33.99
CA TRP A 265 17.87 4.46 34.48
C TRP A 265 17.80 4.23 36.00
N TYR A 266 17.40 5.27 36.74
CA TYR A 266 17.43 5.27 38.19
C TYR A 266 16.13 4.74 38.83
N ASP A 267 15.04 4.80 38.08
CA ASP A 267 13.72 4.41 38.56
C ASP A 267 12.88 3.91 37.38
N ALA A 268 12.69 2.59 37.30
CA ALA A 268 11.90 1.95 36.25
C ALA A 268 10.41 2.35 36.27
N SER A 269 9.95 3.06 37.32
CA SER A 269 8.59 3.61 37.42
C SER A 269 8.47 5.03 36.83
N SER A 270 9.56 5.72 36.64
CA SER A 270 9.57 7.10 36.12
C SER A 270 9.57 7.11 34.60
N LEU A 271 8.41 7.43 34.01
CA LEU A 271 8.22 7.60 32.58
C LEU A 271 8.77 8.96 32.12
N TYR A 272 9.57 8.98 31.06
CA TYR A 272 9.95 10.22 30.38
C TYR A 272 9.55 10.18 28.90
N ILE A 273 9.31 11.35 28.35
CA ILE A 273 8.96 11.55 26.95
C ILE A 273 10.08 12.33 26.29
N TYR A 274 10.55 11.88 25.14
CA TYR A 274 11.60 12.54 24.38
C TYR A 274 11.25 12.62 22.90
N GLN A 275 11.84 13.58 22.21
CA GLN A 275 11.70 13.70 20.77
C GLN A 275 12.46 12.57 20.07
N ASN A 276 11.75 11.76 19.31
CA ASN A 276 12.31 10.61 18.59
C ASN A 276 12.75 10.98 17.16
N SER A 277 12.02 11.88 16.51
CA SER A 277 12.37 12.41 15.20
C SER A 277 12.05 13.90 15.09
N LEU A 278 12.83 14.61 14.28
CA LEU A 278 12.54 16.00 13.91
C LEU A 278 11.45 16.02 12.83
N ALA A 279 10.67 17.10 12.80
CA ALA A 279 9.79 17.38 11.68
C ALA A 279 10.62 17.58 10.40
N ASN A 280 10.15 17.06 9.29
CA ASN A 280 10.73 17.33 7.98
C ASN A 280 9.68 18.05 7.10
N GLU A 281 9.70 19.38 7.18
CA GLU A 281 8.76 20.23 6.45
C GLU A 281 9.14 20.41 4.96
N GLU A 282 10.29 19.93 4.54
CA GLU A 282 10.76 20.02 3.16
C GLU A 282 10.26 18.87 2.28
N LEU A 283 9.64 17.85 2.87
CA LEU A 283 9.09 16.73 2.11
C LEU A 283 7.98 17.20 1.17
N THR A 284 8.18 16.98 -0.10
CA THR A 284 7.28 17.34 -1.20
C THR A 284 7.27 16.26 -2.27
N TRP A 285 6.49 16.49 -3.32
CA TRP A 285 6.44 15.64 -4.50
C TRP A 285 7.82 15.49 -5.15
N ALA A 286 8.22 14.26 -5.46
CA ALA A 286 9.35 13.98 -6.34
C ALA A 286 8.85 13.96 -7.79
N THR A 287 9.50 14.74 -8.67
CA THR A 287 9.17 14.87 -10.11
C THR A 287 10.34 14.46 -10.98
#